data_13b9c4706755d0bb297a51be5b0726a8
#
_entry.id   13b9c4706755d0bb297a51be5b0726a8
#
_cell.length_a   1.000
_cell.length_b   1.000
_cell.length_c   1.000
_cell.angle_alpha   90.00
_cell.angle_beta   90.00
_cell.angle_gamma   90.00
#
_symmetry.space_group_name_H-M   'P 1'
#
loop_
_entity.id
_entity.type
_entity.pdbx_description
1 polymer ?
#
loop_
_entity_poly.entity_id
_entity_poly.type
_entity_poly.pdbx_seq_one_letter_code
_entity_poly.pdbx_strand_id
1 'polypeptide(L)' 'MKIALRIEYKKGVEDPESSVVQKNALSLGFDKLKSIKIAKEYVFDVADEGGKAQVEKIVRDLLVNPVIQEYTIYERDE' A
#
# COMPACT_ATOMS: atom_id res chain seq x y z
N MET A 1 5.07 0.35 20.39
CA MET A 1 4.18 -0.46 19.54
C MET A 1 4.37 -0.04 18.09
N LYS A 2 4.26 -0.96 17.19
CA LYS A 2 4.39 -0.67 15.76
C LYS A 2 3.08 -0.85 15.04
N ILE A 3 2.74 0.12 14.21
CA ILE A 3 1.52 0.14 13.42
C ILE A 3 1.89 0.22 11.96
N ALA A 4 1.35 -0.68 11.16
CA ALA A 4 1.59 -0.70 9.72
C ALA A 4 0.38 -0.18 8.98
N LEU A 5 0.66 0.58 7.92
CA LEU A 5 -0.32 1.04 6.96
C LEU A 5 0.04 0.46 5.60
N ARG A 6 -0.86 -0.30 5.02
CA ARG A 6 -0.71 -0.83 3.67
C ARG A 6 -1.67 -0.09 2.75
N ILE A 7 -1.14 0.50 1.69
CA ILE A 7 -1.91 1.26 0.70
C ILE A 7 -1.79 0.58 -0.65
N GLU A 8 -2.90 0.45 -1.34
CA GLU A 8 -2.92 -0.09 -2.71
C GLU A 8 -3.98 0.63 -3.53
N TYR A 9 -3.86 0.55 -4.85
CA TYR A 9 -4.87 1.09 -5.74
C TYR A 9 -6.16 0.27 -5.63
N LYS A 10 -7.30 0.95 -5.72
CA LYS A 10 -8.60 0.29 -5.76
C LYS A 10 -8.71 -0.60 -6.98
N LYS A 11 -9.50 -1.65 -6.87
CA LYS A 11 -9.82 -2.52 -8.00
C LYS A 11 -10.40 -1.69 -9.14
N GLY A 12 -9.90 -1.91 -10.34
CA GLY A 12 -10.34 -1.17 -11.52
C GLY A 12 -9.61 0.14 -11.78
N VAL A 13 -8.79 0.60 -10.84
CA VAL A 13 -7.91 1.74 -11.04
C VAL A 13 -6.59 1.24 -11.58
N GLU A 14 -6.12 1.81 -12.67
CA GLU A 14 -4.85 1.42 -13.26
C GLU A 14 -3.68 1.88 -12.39
N ASP A 15 -2.76 0.95 -12.12
CA ASP A 15 -1.49 1.23 -11.48
C ASP A 15 -0.43 1.28 -12.57
N PRO A 16 0.07 2.48 -12.92
CA PRO A 16 1.03 2.60 -14.02
C PRO A 16 2.35 1.89 -13.75
N GLU A 17 2.77 1.79 -12.49
CA GLU A 17 4.02 1.10 -12.15
C GLU A 17 3.90 -0.41 -12.37
N SER A 18 2.82 -1.03 -11.89
CA SER A 18 2.62 -2.47 -12.07
C SER A 18 2.43 -2.83 -13.54
N SER A 19 1.79 -1.96 -14.31
CA SER A 19 1.61 -2.15 -15.77
C SER A 19 2.96 -2.19 -16.49
N VAL A 20 3.86 -1.29 -16.13
CA VAL A 20 5.21 -1.24 -16.72
C VAL A 20 6.01 -2.49 -16.35
N VAL A 21 5.99 -2.89 -15.08
CA VAL A 21 6.71 -4.09 -14.63
C VAL A 21 6.20 -5.34 -15.35
N GLN A 22 4.88 -5.47 -15.47
CA GLN A 22 4.27 -6.61 -16.15
C GLN A 22 4.67 -6.66 -17.63
N LYS A 23 4.64 -5.53 -18.30
CA LYS A 23 5.05 -5.43 -19.70
C LYS A 23 6.51 -5.82 -19.90
N ASN A 24 7.38 -5.34 -19.00
CA ASN A 24 8.80 -5.67 -19.05
C ASN A 24 9.05 -7.16 -18.77
N ALA A 25 8.33 -7.74 -17.82
CA ALA A 25 8.43 -9.15 -17.51
C ALA A 25 8.03 -10.01 -18.72
N LEU A 26 6.94 -9.64 -19.40
CA LEU A 26 6.50 -10.33 -20.61
C LEU A 26 7.56 -10.24 -21.72
N SER A 27 8.18 -9.09 -21.90
CA SER A 27 9.24 -8.89 -22.88
C SER A 27 10.46 -9.77 -22.61
N LEU A 28 10.70 -10.10 -21.34
CA LEU A 28 11.81 -10.98 -20.93
C LEU A 28 11.45 -12.46 -20.95
N GLY A 29 10.26 -12.82 -21.41
CA GLY A 29 9.83 -14.21 -21.53
C GLY A 29 9.04 -14.75 -20.34
N PHE A 30 8.74 -13.94 -19.34
CA PHE A 30 7.95 -14.37 -18.18
C PHE A 30 6.47 -14.31 -18.50
N ASP A 31 5.96 -15.31 -19.19
CA ASP A 31 4.61 -15.30 -19.76
C ASP A 31 3.55 -15.99 -18.88
N LYS A 32 3.92 -16.42 -17.68
CA LYS A 32 2.98 -17.08 -16.76
C LYS A 32 2.32 -16.12 -15.76
N LEU A 33 2.73 -14.86 -15.76
CA LEU A 33 2.15 -13.86 -14.87
C LEU A 33 0.82 -13.35 -15.42
N LYS A 34 -0.24 -13.49 -14.64
CA LYS A 34 -1.54 -12.95 -15.00
C LYS A 34 -1.68 -11.49 -14.63
N SER A 35 -1.12 -11.11 -13.47
CA SER A 35 -1.16 -9.73 -13.00
C SER A 35 -0.09 -9.51 -11.95
N ILE A 36 0.24 -8.25 -11.73
CA ILE A 36 1.12 -7.82 -10.65
C ILE A 36 0.38 -6.74 -9.88
N LYS A 37 0.36 -6.85 -8.56
CA LYS A 37 -0.22 -5.83 -7.70
C LYS A 37 0.87 -5.28 -6.81
N ILE A 38 0.99 -3.95 -6.77
CA ILE A 38 1.97 -3.26 -5.94
C ILE A 38 1.24 -2.61 -4.77
N ALA A 39 1.80 -2.76 -3.58
CA ALA A 39 1.31 -2.10 -2.39
C ALA A 39 2.46 -1.36 -1.73
N LYS A 40 2.15 -0.24 -1.08
CA LYS A 40 3.10 0.53 -0.30
C LYS A 40 2.79 0.32 1.17
N GLU A 41 3.80 0.07 1.97
CA GLU A 41 3.62 -0.10 3.40
C GLU A 41 4.48 0.90 4.18
N TYR A 42 3.83 1.60 5.11
CA TYR A 42 4.49 2.45 6.09
C TYR A 42 4.46 1.73 7.43
N VAL A 43 5.55 1.79 8.19
CA VAL A 43 5.60 1.26 9.54
C VAL A 43 5.88 2.42 10.49
N PHE A 44 4.95 2.67 11.40
CA PHE A 44 5.06 3.74 12.40
C PHE A 44 5.41 3.12 13.74
N ASP A 45 6.45 3.64 14.36
CA ASP A 45 6.80 3.26 15.73
C ASP A 45 6.20 4.31 16.66
N VAL A 46 5.18 3.94 17.41
CA VAL A 46 4.42 4.85 18.27
C VAL A 46 4.62 4.53 19.74
N ALA A 47 4.56 5.58 20.58
CA ALA A 47 4.83 5.45 21.99
C ALA A 47 3.73 4.71 22.75
N ASP A 48 2.46 4.93 22.37
CA ASP A 48 1.30 4.38 23.08
C ASP A 48 0.04 4.45 22.20
N GLU A 49 -1.11 4.14 22.78
CA GLU A 49 -2.40 4.17 22.09
C GLU A 49 -2.77 5.56 21.53
N GLY A 50 -2.28 6.63 22.18
CA GLY A 50 -2.46 7.97 21.64
C GLY A 50 -1.79 8.15 20.28
N GLY A 51 -0.64 7.53 20.09
CA GLY A 51 0.06 7.51 18.82
C GLY A 51 -0.74 6.79 17.73
N LYS A 52 -1.46 5.75 18.09
CA LYS A 52 -2.33 5.02 17.15
C LYS A 52 -3.40 5.95 16.57
N ALA A 53 -4.06 6.75 17.39
CA ALA A 53 -5.04 7.71 16.92
C ALA A 53 -4.42 8.76 15.99
N GLN A 54 -3.21 9.20 16.29
CA GLN A 54 -2.48 10.12 15.43
C GLN A 54 -2.14 9.52 14.07
N VAL A 55 -1.73 8.25 14.04
CA VAL A 55 -1.46 7.53 12.79
C VAL A 55 -2.71 7.49 11.92
N GLU A 56 -3.86 7.16 12.48
CA GLU A 56 -5.12 7.11 11.74
C GLU A 56 -5.44 8.46 11.09
N LYS A 57 -5.19 9.55 11.80
CA LYS A 57 -5.39 10.90 11.27
C LYS A 57 -4.40 11.23 10.16
N ILE A 58 -3.13 10.89 10.34
CA ILE A 58 -2.09 11.09 9.32
C ILE A 58 -2.45 10.35 8.03
N VAL A 59 -2.93 9.12 8.15
CA VAL A 59 -3.34 8.31 7.00
C VAL A 59 -4.41 9.03 6.19
N ARG A 60 -5.46 9.50 6.86
CA ARG A 60 -6.57 10.17 6.18
C ARG A 60 -6.17 11.52 5.58
N ASP A 61 -5.36 12.29 6.32
CA ASP A 61 -5.10 13.68 5.96
C ASP A 61 -3.92 13.84 5.01
N LEU A 62 -2.95 12.90 5.03
CA LEU A 62 -1.69 13.08 4.31
C LEU A 62 -1.34 11.95 3.34
N LEU A 63 -1.67 10.70 3.66
CA LEU A 63 -1.03 9.58 2.98
C LEU A 63 -1.90 8.86 1.96
N VAL A 64 -3.21 8.89 2.10
CA VAL A 64 -4.12 8.14 1.24
C VAL A 64 -4.98 9.07 0.42
N ASN A 65 -5.03 8.81 -0.89
CA ASN A 65 -6.01 9.44 -1.76
C ASN A 65 -7.22 8.51 -1.85
N PRO A 66 -8.33 8.81 -1.15
CA PRO A 66 -9.47 7.89 -1.06
C PRO A 66 -10.21 7.70 -2.38
N VAL A 67 -9.96 8.55 -3.37
CA VAL A 67 -10.59 8.41 -4.68
C VAL A 67 -10.03 7.20 -5.43
N ILE A 68 -8.71 6.98 -5.36
CA ILE A 68 -8.03 5.96 -6.15
C ILE A 68 -7.37 4.87 -5.32
N GLN A 69 -7.27 5.04 -4.00
CA GLN A 69 -6.56 4.11 -3.11
C GLN A 69 -7.45 3.56 -2.03
N GLU A 70 -7.14 2.36 -1.59
CA GLU A 70 -7.68 1.77 -0.38
C GLU A 70 -6.52 1.40 0.54
N TYR A 71 -6.81 1.25 1.83
CA TYR A 71 -5.77 0.99 2.80
C TYR A 71 -6.26 0.09 3.93
N THR A 72 -5.28 -0.53 4.60
CA THR A 72 -5.49 -1.34 5.79
C THR A 72 -4.48 -0.91 6.85
N ILE A 73 -4.92 -0.74 8.08
CA ILE A 73 -4.06 -0.46 9.23
C ILE A 73 -4.06 -1.68 10.12
N TYR A 74 -2.88 -2.13 10.55
CA TYR A 74 -2.76 -3.28 11.43
C TYR A 74 -1.56 -3.13 12.37
N GLU A 75 -1.58 -3.84 13.49
CA GLU A 75 -0.46 -3.86 14.42
C GLU A 75 0.56 -4.89 13.98
N ARG A 76 1.84 -4.58 14.18
CA ARG A 76 2.95 -5.48 13.88
C ARG A 76 3.68 -5.86 15.16
N ASP A 77 4.07 -7.11 15.26
CA ASP A 77 4.77 -7.68 16.40
C ASP A 77 6.29 -7.65 16.21
N GLU A 78 6.83 -6.47 16.06
CA GLU A 78 8.28 -6.33 15.85
C GLU A 78 8.97 -5.65 16.99
#